data_6a139df233e871061e6deb3831c34bf0
#
_entry.id   6a139df233e871061e6deb3831c34bf0
#
_cell.length_a   1.000
_cell.length_b   1.000
_cell.length_c   1.000
_cell.angle_alpha   90.00
_cell.angle_beta   90.00
_cell.angle_gamma   90.00
#
_symmetry.space_group_name_H-M   'P 1'
#
loop_
_entity.id
_entity.type
_entity.pdbx_description
1 polymer ?
#
loop_
_entity_poly.entity_id
_entity_poly.type
_entity_poly.pdbx_seq_one_letter_code
_entity_poly.pdbx_strand_id
1 'polypeptide(L)'
;TTADPKTITISDDVNIEGYQVSTTLGGSRVVGSVEPTIDGKNVTKWGFVYAVDTIDGNSLGVTDADMYVGSTNKYVVSLDSTPAGTSNTVLGNSTTATYFVRTTLFSTNTAREFTTEYKVRAYAVLSDGSYVYSKAYTYSVYKICDQLYQSKKMNTSAAHDYLYNNILKVVDPSYKEVDYNWSSIVVK
;
A
#
# COMPACT_ATOMS: atom_id res chain seq x y z
N THR A 1 11.35 28.60 10.29
CA THR A 1 12.24 27.43 10.20
C THR A 1 11.39 26.27 9.72
N THR A 2 11.64 25.80 8.49
CA THR A 2 11.04 24.58 7.96
C THR A 2 11.42 23.42 8.89
N ALA A 3 10.41 22.70 9.38
CA ALA A 3 10.64 21.54 10.23
C ALA A 3 11.44 20.49 9.46
N ASP A 4 12.41 19.86 10.13
CA ASP A 4 13.24 18.82 9.54
C ASP A 4 12.36 17.57 9.26
N PRO A 5 12.19 17.15 7.98
CA PRO A 5 11.39 15.98 7.64
C PRO A 5 11.93 14.68 8.25
N LYS A 6 13.17 14.66 8.72
CA LYS A 6 13.79 13.55 9.43
C LYS A 6 13.16 13.31 10.81
N THR A 7 12.52 14.30 11.40
CA THR A 7 11.75 14.12 12.63
C THR A 7 10.45 13.39 12.29
N ILE A 8 10.38 12.07 12.59
CA ILE A 8 9.21 11.25 12.28
C ILE A 8 8.17 11.43 13.39
N THR A 9 7.22 12.32 13.17
CA THR A 9 6.04 12.50 14.02
C THR A 9 4.91 11.65 13.47
N ILE A 10 4.48 10.65 14.23
CA ILE A 10 3.35 9.78 13.84
C ILE A 10 2.04 10.46 14.20
N SER A 11 1.09 10.44 13.26
CA SER A 11 -0.28 10.92 13.46
C SER A 11 -1.26 9.84 13.00
N ASP A 12 -2.33 9.66 13.75
CA ASP A 12 -3.44 8.76 13.37
C ASP A 12 -4.36 9.39 12.30
N ASP A 13 -4.13 10.66 11.94
CA ASP A 13 -4.83 11.37 10.87
C ASP A 13 -4.17 11.16 9.48
N VAL A 14 -3.05 10.43 9.44
CA VAL A 14 -2.37 10.00 8.22
C VAL A 14 -2.24 8.49 8.24
N ASN A 15 -2.85 7.79 7.27
CA ASN A 15 -2.97 6.35 7.33
C ASN A 15 -2.56 5.64 6.03
N ILE A 16 -2.13 4.39 6.18
CA ILE A 16 -2.18 3.38 5.14
C ILE A 16 -3.47 2.59 5.38
N GLU A 17 -4.44 2.76 4.49
CA GLU A 17 -5.75 2.11 4.60
C GLU A 17 -5.71 0.65 4.15
N GLY A 18 -4.79 0.32 3.26
CA GLY A 18 -4.62 -1.03 2.78
C GLY A 18 -4.08 -1.12 1.35
N TYR A 19 -4.25 -2.29 0.77
CA TYR A 19 -3.73 -2.63 -0.55
C TYR A 19 -4.83 -3.19 -1.43
N GLN A 20 -4.70 -2.95 -2.73
CA GLN A 20 -5.60 -3.49 -3.74
C GLN A 20 -4.79 -4.10 -4.88
N VAL A 21 -5.33 -5.13 -5.51
CA VAL A 21 -4.76 -5.75 -6.70
C VAL A 21 -5.73 -5.56 -7.86
N SER A 22 -5.21 -5.04 -8.97
CA SER A 22 -5.97 -4.91 -10.21
C SER A 22 -5.76 -6.14 -11.08
N THR A 23 -6.81 -6.91 -11.26
CA THR A 23 -6.80 -8.08 -12.15
C THR A 23 -6.90 -7.70 -13.62
N THR A 24 -7.35 -6.49 -13.93
CA THR A 24 -7.48 -5.98 -15.31
C THR A 24 -6.19 -5.37 -15.81
N LEU A 25 -5.51 -4.60 -14.94
CA LEU A 25 -4.28 -3.89 -15.33
C LEU A 25 -3.00 -4.66 -15.01
N GLY A 26 -3.11 -5.75 -14.24
CA GLY A 26 -1.93 -6.48 -13.75
C GLY A 26 -1.04 -5.58 -12.89
N GLY A 27 -1.52 -5.20 -11.72
CA GLY A 27 -0.80 -4.31 -10.83
C GLY A 27 -1.34 -4.33 -9.41
N SER A 28 -0.59 -3.74 -8.49
CA SER A 28 -1.03 -3.50 -7.12
C SER A 28 -0.99 -2.02 -6.80
N ARG A 29 -1.78 -1.60 -5.82
CA ARG A 29 -1.71 -0.24 -5.30
C ARG A 29 -1.85 -0.23 -3.78
N VAL A 30 -1.13 0.69 -3.16
CA VAL A 30 -1.34 1.09 -1.78
C VAL A 30 -2.32 2.26 -1.75
N VAL A 31 -3.20 2.24 -0.77
CA VAL A 31 -4.18 3.31 -0.51
C VAL A 31 -3.80 3.99 0.78
N GLY A 32 -3.63 5.30 0.73
CA GLY A 32 -3.44 6.16 1.88
C GLY A 32 -4.61 7.11 2.08
N SER A 33 -4.71 7.65 3.27
CA SER A 33 -5.66 8.72 3.59
C SER A 33 -5.01 9.78 4.47
N VAL A 34 -5.55 10.99 4.40
CA VAL A 34 -5.16 12.10 5.25
C VAL A 34 -6.38 12.96 5.57
N GLU A 35 -6.54 13.33 6.85
CA GLU A 35 -7.56 14.31 7.23
C GLU A 35 -7.15 15.72 6.76
N PRO A 36 -8.10 16.58 6.42
CA PRO A 36 -7.81 17.91 5.84
C PRO A 36 -7.10 18.85 6.81
N THR A 37 -7.23 18.58 8.11
CA THR A 37 -6.58 19.34 9.20
C THR A 37 -6.01 18.39 10.23
N ILE A 38 -4.80 18.66 10.70
CA ILE A 38 -4.11 17.88 11.74
C ILE A 38 -3.58 18.88 12.78
N ASP A 39 -3.92 18.68 14.04
CA ASP A 39 -3.55 19.58 15.15
C ASP A 39 -3.90 21.06 14.85
N GLY A 40 -5.05 21.30 14.22
CA GLY A 40 -5.53 22.63 13.85
C GLY A 40 -4.81 23.29 12.67
N LYS A 41 -3.92 22.58 11.98
CA LYS A 41 -3.19 23.07 10.80
C LYS A 41 -3.72 22.39 9.53
N ASN A 42 -3.88 23.16 8.47
CA ASN A 42 -4.30 22.62 7.19
C ASN A 42 -3.21 21.74 6.59
N VAL A 43 -3.62 20.62 5.98
CA VAL A 43 -2.75 19.80 5.16
C VAL A 43 -2.62 20.44 3.78
N THR A 44 -1.38 20.63 3.32
CA THR A 44 -1.06 21.29 2.04
C THR A 44 -0.55 20.32 0.98
N LYS A 45 -0.01 19.16 1.42
CA LYS A 45 0.60 18.19 0.53
C LYS A 45 0.59 16.81 1.21
N TRP A 46 0.56 15.75 0.43
CA TRP A 46 0.63 14.36 0.91
C TRP A 46 1.25 13.44 -0.12
N GLY A 47 1.61 12.25 0.32
CA GLY A 47 2.20 11.23 -0.54
C GLY A 47 2.68 10.02 0.24
N PHE A 48 3.61 9.29 -0.37
CA PHE A 48 4.20 8.10 0.21
C PHE A 48 5.72 8.20 0.28
N VAL A 49 6.28 7.70 1.36
CA VAL A 49 7.67 7.26 1.43
C VAL A 49 7.68 5.76 1.18
N TYR A 50 8.49 5.33 0.25
CA TYR A 50 8.50 3.98 -0.28
C TYR A 50 9.90 3.42 -0.32
N ALA A 51 10.07 2.16 0.01
CA ALA A 51 11.35 1.49 -0.10
C ALA A 51 11.19 0.04 -0.55
N VAL A 52 12.19 -0.48 -1.24
CA VAL A 52 12.39 -1.92 -1.33
C VAL A 52 13.05 -2.37 -0.03
N ASP A 53 12.41 -3.29 0.69
CA ASP A 53 12.87 -3.77 1.99
C ASP A 53 13.61 -5.11 1.89
N THR A 54 13.06 -6.05 1.11
CA THR A 54 13.64 -7.38 0.93
C THR A 54 13.53 -7.83 -0.52
N ILE A 55 14.61 -8.36 -1.08
CA ILE A 55 14.66 -9.00 -2.41
C ILE A 55 15.27 -10.39 -2.28
N ASP A 56 14.64 -11.39 -2.88
CA ASP A 56 15.13 -12.80 -2.88
C ASP A 56 15.42 -13.30 -1.45
N GLY A 57 14.59 -12.89 -0.47
CA GLY A 57 14.77 -13.21 0.94
C GLY A 57 15.89 -12.45 1.66
N ASN A 58 16.60 -11.55 0.97
CA ASN A 58 17.68 -10.75 1.55
C ASN A 58 17.18 -9.36 1.93
N SER A 59 17.26 -9.02 3.22
CA SER A 59 16.93 -7.68 3.70
C SER A 59 17.96 -6.66 3.17
N LEU A 60 17.44 -5.51 2.75
CA LEU A 60 18.25 -4.36 2.35
C LEU A 60 18.54 -3.40 3.52
N GLY A 61 18.11 -3.78 4.72
CA GLY A 61 18.39 -3.05 5.96
C GLY A 61 17.64 -1.73 6.11
N VAL A 62 16.53 -1.55 5.42
CA VAL A 62 15.69 -0.34 5.57
C VAL A 62 14.92 -0.42 6.88
N THR A 63 15.16 0.55 7.76
CA THR A 63 14.47 0.66 9.04
C THR A 63 13.32 1.64 8.98
N ASP A 64 12.43 1.63 9.97
CA ASP A 64 11.35 2.63 10.08
C ASP A 64 11.89 4.05 10.25
N ALA A 65 13.09 4.20 10.83
CA ALA A 65 13.76 5.48 10.97
C ALA A 65 14.28 6.05 9.64
N ASP A 66 14.44 5.22 8.61
CA ASP A 66 14.83 5.66 7.27
C ASP A 66 13.64 6.19 6.45
N MET A 67 12.40 5.87 6.88
CA MET A 67 11.19 6.11 6.12
C MET A 67 10.66 7.55 6.34
N TYR A 68 11.40 8.54 5.82
CA TYR A 68 11.01 9.97 5.86
C TYR A 68 11.28 10.65 4.52
N VAL A 69 10.63 11.78 4.29
CA VAL A 69 10.78 12.58 3.07
C VAL A 69 12.20 13.15 2.99
N GLY A 70 12.91 12.89 1.90
CA GLY A 70 14.30 13.31 1.74
C GLY A 70 15.33 12.40 2.44
N SER A 71 14.95 11.16 2.75
CA SER A 71 15.87 10.15 3.29
C SER A 71 17.12 10.00 2.44
N THR A 72 18.26 9.86 3.10
CA THR A 72 19.56 9.59 2.44
C THR A 72 19.78 8.12 2.15
N ASN A 73 18.90 7.23 2.62
CA ASN A 73 18.98 5.81 2.31
C ASN A 73 18.64 5.61 0.83
N LYS A 74 19.56 5.02 0.06
CA LYS A 74 19.44 4.85 -1.40
C LYS A 74 18.26 4.00 -1.87
N TYR A 75 17.66 3.22 -0.97
CA TYR A 75 16.48 2.39 -1.26
C TYR A 75 15.17 3.09 -0.97
N VAL A 76 15.21 4.28 -0.36
CA VAL A 76 14.03 5.05 0.03
C VAL A 76 13.77 6.15 -0.98
N VAL A 77 12.54 6.23 -1.43
CA VAL A 77 12.06 7.30 -2.32
C VAL A 77 10.81 7.97 -1.73
N SER A 78 10.67 9.26 -1.96
CA SER A 78 9.47 10.01 -1.59
C SER A 78 8.69 10.36 -2.84
N LEU A 79 7.41 10.10 -2.83
CA LEU A 79 6.52 10.25 -3.97
C LEU A 79 5.32 11.10 -3.54
N ASP A 80 5.25 12.31 -4.07
CA ASP A 80 4.04 13.12 -3.94
C ASP A 80 2.87 12.42 -4.61
N SER A 81 1.71 12.52 -4.01
CA SER A 81 0.50 11.91 -4.55
C SER A 81 -0.54 12.96 -4.88
N THR A 82 -1.22 12.78 -5.99
CA THR A 82 -2.46 13.51 -6.29
C THR A 82 -3.64 12.79 -5.68
N PRO A 83 -4.76 13.48 -5.37
CA PRO A 83 -5.97 12.82 -4.93
C PRO A 83 -6.39 11.76 -5.96
N ALA A 84 -6.55 10.53 -5.51
CA ALA A 84 -7.26 9.55 -6.30
C ALA A 84 -8.73 9.86 -6.10
N GLY A 85 -9.35 10.59 -6.99
CA GLY A 85 -10.77 10.92 -6.96
C GLY A 85 -11.61 10.37 -5.78
N THR A 86 -12.73 10.86 -5.55
CA THR A 86 -13.59 10.68 -4.37
C THR A 86 -13.96 9.25 -3.96
N SER A 87 -13.36 8.19 -4.51
CA SER A 87 -14.02 6.88 -4.46
C SER A 87 -13.27 5.75 -3.79
N ASN A 88 -12.26 5.99 -2.98
CA ASN A 88 -11.62 4.87 -2.28
C ASN A 88 -12.11 4.64 -0.84
N THR A 89 -13.37 4.94 -0.58
CA THR A 89 -14.10 4.51 0.63
C THR A 89 -14.18 2.99 0.81
N VAL A 90 -13.68 2.20 -0.15
CA VAL A 90 -13.67 0.74 -0.05
C VAL A 90 -12.74 0.24 1.06
N LEU A 91 -11.67 0.94 1.35
CA LEU A 91 -10.71 0.55 2.40
C LEU A 91 -10.72 1.47 3.61
N GLY A 92 -11.21 2.72 3.48
CA GLY A 92 -11.26 3.68 4.57
C GLY A 92 -12.68 3.99 5.04
N ASN A 93 -12.83 4.45 6.26
CA ASN A 93 -14.11 4.77 6.88
C ASN A 93 -14.37 6.27 7.05
N SER A 94 -13.37 7.12 6.82
CA SER A 94 -13.55 8.57 6.94
C SER A 94 -14.34 9.12 5.76
N THR A 95 -15.26 10.04 6.05
CA THR A 95 -16.03 10.80 5.05
C THR A 95 -15.40 12.17 4.76
N THR A 96 -14.39 12.58 5.54
CA THR A 96 -13.70 13.87 5.44
C THR A 96 -12.30 13.73 4.87
N ALA A 97 -11.65 12.58 5.06
CA ALA A 97 -10.30 12.34 4.60
C ALA A 97 -10.16 12.38 3.07
N THR A 98 -9.03 12.88 2.64
CA THR A 98 -8.58 12.75 1.24
C THR A 98 -7.88 11.42 1.07
N TYR A 99 -8.39 10.60 0.12
CA TYR A 99 -7.77 9.32 -0.25
C TYR A 99 -6.82 9.52 -1.42
N PHE A 100 -5.69 8.82 -1.38
CA PHE A 100 -4.67 8.86 -2.44
C PHE A 100 -4.04 7.48 -2.61
N VAL A 101 -3.52 7.22 -3.80
CA VAL A 101 -2.99 5.91 -4.15
C VAL A 101 -1.63 6.00 -4.83
N ARG A 102 -0.84 4.94 -4.67
CA ARG A 102 0.31 4.65 -5.50
C ARG A 102 0.12 3.29 -6.15
N THR A 103 0.11 3.28 -7.48
CA THR A 103 -0.01 2.05 -8.29
C THR A 103 1.36 1.62 -8.78
N THR A 104 1.63 0.33 -8.70
CA THR A 104 2.79 -0.34 -9.29
C THR A 104 2.27 -1.41 -10.24
N LEU A 105 2.58 -1.29 -11.53
CA LEU A 105 2.23 -2.30 -12.52
C LEU A 105 3.25 -3.44 -12.46
N PHE A 106 2.77 -4.66 -12.65
CA PHE A 106 3.66 -5.82 -12.76
C PHE A 106 4.36 -5.79 -14.11
N SER A 107 5.67 -5.98 -14.09
CA SER A 107 6.50 -5.85 -15.29
C SER A 107 7.00 -7.19 -15.82
N THR A 108 7.32 -8.11 -14.95
CA THR A 108 7.91 -9.41 -15.29
C THR A 108 7.01 -10.60 -14.98
N ASN A 109 6.03 -10.40 -14.10
CA ASN A 109 5.11 -11.46 -13.63
C ASN A 109 5.86 -12.69 -13.10
N THR A 110 6.93 -12.47 -12.33
CA THR A 110 7.79 -13.53 -11.79
C THR A 110 7.59 -13.69 -10.29
N ALA A 111 7.96 -14.87 -9.78
CA ALA A 111 7.99 -15.12 -8.33
C ALA A 111 8.81 -14.06 -7.59
N ARG A 112 9.96 -13.64 -8.13
CA ARG A 112 10.80 -12.59 -7.56
C ARG A 112 10.04 -11.27 -7.43
N GLU A 113 9.35 -10.83 -8.47
CA GLU A 113 8.56 -9.58 -8.43
C GLU A 113 7.48 -9.65 -7.36
N PHE A 114 6.76 -10.77 -7.29
CA PHE A 114 5.65 -10.92 -6.35
C PHE A 114 6.09 -11.14 -4.90
N THR A 115 7.28 -11.68 -4.65
CA THR A 115 7.81 -11.91 -3.30
C THR A 115 8.70 -10.76 -2.79
N THR A 116 9.09 -9.83 -3.64
CA THR A 116 9.79 -8.61 -3.21
C THR A 116 8.95 -7.89 -2.17
N GLU A 117 9.56 -7.61 -1.01
CA GLU A 117 8.90 -6.86 0.05
C GLU A 117 9.18 -5.37 -0.07
N TYR A 118 8.15 -4.61 0.09
CA TYR A 118 8.18 -3.15 0.09
C TYR A 118 7.79 -2.63 1.44
N LYS A 119 8.50 -1.61 1.92
CA LYS A 119 8.10 -0.83 3.08
C LYS A 119 7.49 0.48 2.61
N VAL A 120 6.37 0.87 3.20
CA VAL A 120 5.63 2.08 2.83
C VAL A 120 5.15 2.81 4.06
N ARG A 121 5.15 4.13 3.97
CA ARG A 121 4.60 5.05 4.95
C ARG A 121 3.93 6.21 4.22
N ALA A 122 2.74 6.60 4.63
CA ALA A 122 2.11 7.82 4.16
C ALA A 122 2.69 9.02 4.90
N TYR A 123 2.69 10.18 4.25
CA TYR A 123 3.06 11.44 4.89
C TYR A 123 2.12 12.57 4.48
N ALA A 124 2.06 13.59 5.33
CA ALA A 124 1.44 14.87 5.02
C ALA A 124 2.37 16.03 5.40
N VAL A 125 2.23 17.14 4.69
CA VAL A 125 2.89 18.40 4.99
C VAL A 125 1.83 19.39 5.46
N LEU A 126 2.04 19.97 6.62
CA LEU A 126 1.12 20.92 7.23
C LEU A 126 1.41 22.35 6.76
N SER A 127 0.48 23.27 7.00
CA SER A 127 0.57 24.67 6.57
C SER A 127 1.76 25.45 7.16
N ASP A 128 2.35 24.96 8.25
CA ASP A 128 3.58 25.52 8.83
C ASP A 128 4.87 24.88 8.28
N GLY A 129 4.74 23.95 7.31
CA GLY A 129 5.85 23.22 6.70
C GLY A 129 6.30 21.99 7.50
N SER A 130 5.67 21.65 8.62
CA SER A 130 5.98 20.43 9.37
C SER A 130 5.47 19.18 8.65
N TYR A 131 6.16 18.06 8.91
CA TYR A 131 5.81 16.76 8.37
C TYR A 131 5.18 15.88 9.46
N VAL A 132 4.14 15.16 9.08
CA VAL A 132 3.52 14.10 9.88
C VAL A 132 3.40 12.83 9.04
N TYR A 133 3.45 11.69 9.69
CA TYR A 133 3.57 10.40 9.04
C TYR A 133 2.62 9.36 9.63
N SER A 134 2.22 8.40 8.82
CA SER A 134 1.61 7.17 9.32
C SER A 134 2.65 6.24 9.96
N LYS A 135 2.22 5.16 10.58
CA LYS A 135 3.08 4.00 10.84
C LYS A 135 3.62 3.46 9.51
N ALA A 136 4.79 2.82 9.55
CA ALA A 136 5.34 2.12 8.40
C ALA A 136 4.78 0.69 8.34
N TYR A 137 4.56 0.20 7.13
CA TYR A 137 4.08 -1.16 6.86
C TYR A 137 4.93 -1.82 5.80
N THR A 138 5.16 -3.13 5.96
CA THR A 138 5.86 -3.95 4.98
C THR A 138 4.87 -4.91 4.32
N TYR A 139 4.94 -5.03 3.00
CA TYR A 139 4.07 -5.92 2.23
C TYR A 139 4.80 -6.48 1.00
N SER A 140 4.27 -7.57 0.46
CA SER A 140 4.56 -8.03 -0.90
C SER A 140 3.27 -8.34 -1.63
N VAL A 141 3.31 -8.37 -2.95
CA VAL A 141 2.14 -8.73 -3.78
C VAL A 141 1.65 -10.13 -3.40
N TYR A 142 2.57 -11.07 -3.23
CA TYR A 142 2.23 -12.44 -2.85
C TYR A 142 1.47 -12.50 -1.51
N LYS A 143 1.96 -11.84 -0.46
CA LYS A 143 1.32 -11.83 0.86
C LYS A 143 -0.08 -11.23 0.81
N ILE A 144 -0.26 -10.12 0.06
CA ILE A 144 -1.58 -9.51 -0.11
C ILE A 144 -2.53 -10.47 -0.82
N CYS A 145 -2.08 -11.07 -1.92
CA CYS A 145 -2.89 -12.00 -2.71
C CYS A 145 -3.25 -13.26 -1.92
N ASP A 146 -2.31 -13.81 -1.15
CA ASP A 146 -2.57 -14.96 -0.30
C ASP A 146 -3.62 -14.65 0.77
N GLN A 147 -3.47 -13.55 1.50
CA GLN A 147 -4.44 -13.13 2.50
C GLN A 147 -5.83 -12.91 1.90
N LEU A 148 -5.90 -12.25 0.75
CA LEU A 148 -7.16 -11.99 0.06
C LEU A 148 -7.81 -13.29 -0.40
N TYR A 149 -7.02 -14.18 -0.98
CA TYR A 149 -7.45 -15.48 -1.46
C TYR A 149 -7.97 -16.39 -0.34
N GLN A 150 -7.23 -16.49 0.77
CA GLN A 150 -7.62 -17.28 1.94
C GLN A 150 -8.83 -16.72 2.68
N SER A 151 -9.04 -15.41 2.61
CA SER A 151 -10.17 -14.75 3.27
C SER A 151 -11.53 -15.09 2.65
N LYS A 152 -11.55 -15.65 1.45
CA LYS A 152 -12.76 -15.96 0.65
C LYS A 152 -13.67 -14.74 0.43
N LYS A 153 -13.06 -13.52 0.37
CA LYS A 153 -13.82 -12.25 0.20
C LYS A 153 -13.84 -11.73 -1.23
N MET A 154 -13.28 -12.47 -2.18
CA MET A 154 -13.37 -12.08 -3.59
C MET A 154 -14.81 -12.25 -4.09
N ASN A 155 -15.24 -11.28 -4.89
CA ASN A 155 -16.62 -11.19 -5.36
C ASN A 155 -16.86 -11.78 -6.75
N THR A 156 -15.80 -12.23 -7.44
CA THR A 156 -15.90 -12.81 -8.78
C THR A 156 -14.95 -14.01 -8.93
N SER A 157 -15.39 -15.00 -9.69
CA SER A 157 -14.53 -16.14 -10.06
C SER A 157 -13.35 -15.69 -10.91
N ALA A 158 -13.52 -14.70 -11.78
CA ALA A 158 -12.43 -14.16 -12.59
C ALA A 158 -11.30 -13.57 -11.75
N ALA A 159 -11.62 -12.85 -10.66
CA ALA A 159 -10.62 -12.34 -9.72
C ALA A 159 -9.92 -13.49 -8.97
N HIS A 160 -10.67 -14.49 -8.51
CA HIS A 160 -10.16 -15.70 -7.88
C HIS A 160 -9.15 -16.41 -8.79
N ASP A 161 -9.56 -16.71 -10.02
CA ASP A 161 -8.75 -17.43 -11.00
C ASP A 161 -7.50 -16.64 -11.39
N TYR A 162 -7.61 -15.31 -11.48
CA TYR A 162 -6.48 -14.45 -11.75
C TYR A 162 -5.43 -14.54 -10.64
N LEU A 163 -5.82 -14.35 -9.37
CA LEU A 163 -4.87 -14.41 -8.25
C LEU A 163 -4.23 -15.78 -8.16
N TYR A 164 -5.02 -16.85 -8.29
CA TYR A 164 -4.55 -18.22 -8.21
C TYR A 164 -3.52 -18.55 -9.31
N ASN A 165 -3.88 -18.33 -10.57
CA ASN A 165 -3.07 -18.76 -11.70
C ASN A 165 -1.91 -17.81 -12.03
N ASN A 166 -2.07 -16.49 -11.84
CA ASN A 166 -1.09 -15.50 -12.30
C ASN A 166 -0.17 -14.98 -11.18
N ILE A 167 -0.49 -15.26 -9.90
CA ILE A 167 0.31 -14.78 -8.78
C ILE A 167 0.69 -15.93 -7.85
N LEU A 168 -0.31 -16.60 -7.23
CA LEU A 168 -0.03 -17.58 -6.18
C LEU A 168 0.73 -18.78 -6.70
N LYS A 169 0.31 -19.38 -7.81
CA LYS A 169 0.99 -20.52 -8.44
C LYS A 169 2.31 -20.15 -9.13
N VAL A 170 2.49 -18.91 -9.51
CA VAL A 170 3.77 -18.43 -10.04
C VAL A 170 4.84 -18.43 -8.95
N VAL A 171 4.46 -18.08 -7.71
CA VAL A 171 5.36 -18.10 -6.55
C VAL A 171 5.51 -19.52 -5.99
N ASP A 172 4.41 -20.21 -5.81
CA ASP A 172 4.37 -21.59 -5.30
C ASP A 172 3.56 -22.49 -6.24
N PRO A 173 4.23 -23.23 -7.14
CA PRO A 173 3.55 -24.17 -8.04
C PRO A 173 2.70 -25.23 -7.33
N SER A 174 2.99 -25.52 -6.06
CA SER A 174 2.22 -26.44 -5.22
C SER A 174 1.06 -25.80 -4.46
N TYR A 175 0.85 -24.48 -4.63
CA TYR A 175 -0.22 -23.73 -3.96
C TYR A 175 -1.57 -24.40 -4.22
N LYS A 176 -2.30 -24.66 -3.13
CA LYS A 176 -3.57 -25.38 -3.22
C LYS A 176 -4.71 -24.40 -3.48
N GLU A 177 -5.54 -24.77 -4.44
CA GLU A 177 -6.78 -24.03 -4.69
C GLU A 177 -7.68 -24.08 -3.46
N VAL A 178 -8.22 -22.91 -3.09
CA VAL A 178 -9.24 -22.80 -2.05
C VAL A 178 -10.60 -22.90 -2.70
N ASP A 179 -11.38 -23.88 -2.31
CA ASP A 179 -12.74 -24.04 -2.81
C ASP A 179 -13.63 -22.90 -2.31
N TYR A 180 -14.09 -22.09 -3.27
CA TYR A 180 -15.07 -21.04 -3.06
C TYR A 180 -16.45 -21.59 -3.39
N ASN A 181 -17.28 -21.76 -2.39
CA ASN A 181 -18.69 -22.08 -2.64
C ASN A 181 -19.41 -20.81 -3.13
N TRP A 182 -19.31 -20.56 -4.44
CA TRP A 182 -19.90 -19.38 -5.09
C TRP A 182 -21.43 -19.29 -4.91
N SER A 183 -22.10 -20.41 -4.67
CA SER A 183 -23.54 -20.44 -4.44
C SER A 183 -23.95 -19.84 -3.08
N SER A 184 -23.03 -19.75 -2.14
CA SER A 184 -23.25 -19.16 -0.82
C SER A 184 -22.77 -17.70 -0.70
N ILE A 185 -22.10 -17.17 -1.71
CA ILE A 185 -21.61 -15.79 -1.73
C ILE A 185 -22.74 -14.88 -2.17
N VAL A 186 -23.39 -14.22 -1.23
CA VAL A 186 -24.36 -13.16 -1.50
C VAL A 186 -23.60 -11.88 -1.79
N VAL A 187 -23.57 -11.45 -3.05
CA VAL A 187 -23.11 -10.12 -3.42
C VAL A 187 -24.17 -9.12 -2.96
N LYS A 188 -23.83 -8.29 -1.97
CA LYS A 188 -24.69 -7.17 -1.55
C LYS A 188 -24.32 -5.92 -2.31
#